data_998a3e11911e88a3e9b4e3f62e0e44aa
#
_entry.id   998a3e11911e88a3e9b4e3f62e0e44aa
#
_cell.length_a   1.000
_cell.length_b   1.000
_cell.length_c   1.000
_cell.angle_alpha   90.00
_cell.angle_beta   90.00
_cell.angle_gamma   90.00
#
_symmetry.space_group_name_H-M   'P 1'
#
loop_
_entity.id
_entity.type
_entity.pdbx_description
1 polymer ?
#
loop_
_entity_poly.entity_id
_entity_poly.type
_entity_poly.pdbx_seq_one_letter_code
_entity_poly.pdbx_strand_id
1 'polypeptide(L)'
;MPISSSEWATAADPGYACCTFRGGVVSVDAASGEVNWRAHVIDEPAVETGETNPFGAARKGPSGAPVWNSPTIDAERGVLYVGTGEAYTSPAADTSDAVLAFSLATGERQWAKQLLGGDAWNMACFIGEAANCPEEDGPDLDIGASTVLWSGGERDYLLVGQKSGDVYALDPDKGGAVVWHNKVGRGGFLGGVHWGMSANGDSLFVPIADTTITGRFTGPVSPGIHALDPTSGDLRWYTPSVADCDGKSPIPVCDQGMSAAITSTDQLVFAGSLD
;
A
#
# COMPACT_ATOMS: atom_id res chain seq x y z
N MET A 1 0.41 15.01 6.15
CA MET A 1 0.04 14.81 4.73
C MET A 1 0.98 13.80 4.11
N PRO A 2 0.48 12.75 3.44
CA PRO A 2 1.31 11.80 2.70
C PRO A 2 1.95 12.46 1.47
N ILE A 3 3.10 11.91 1.02
CA ILE A 3 3.80 12.34 -0.20
C ILE A 3 3.81 11.16 -1.17
N SER A 4 3.14 11.36 -2.30
CA SER A 4 3.12 10.45 -3.44
C SER A 4 3.45 11.20 -4.73
N SER A 5 3.71 10.48 -5.82
CA SER A 5 4.13 11.05 -7.11
C SER A 5 3.61 10.20 -8.26
N SER A 6 3.50 10.81 -9.43
CA SER A 6 3.26 10.13 -10.70
C SER A 6 4.56 9.74 -11.43
N GLU A 7 5.72 9.83 -10.79
CA GLU A 7 7.00 9.47 -11.43
C GLU A 7 7.03 8.01 -11.88
N TRP A 8 6.36 7.11 -11.14
CA TRP A 8 6.15 5.72 -11.55
C TRP A 8 5.58 5.59 -12.99
N ALA A 9 4.71 6.51 -13.40
CA ALA A 9 4.14 6.53 -14.75
C ALA A 9 5.08 7.22 -15.74
N THR A 10 5.77 8.29 -15.32
CA THR A 10 6.74 9.02 -16.16
C THR A 10 7.93 8.13 -16.56
N ALA A 11 8.27 7.16 -15.72
CA ALA A 11 9.32 6.18 -15.98
C ALA A 11 9.09 5.35 -17.27
N ALA A 12 7.85 5.30 -17.76
CA ALA A 12 7.54 4.68 -19.06
C ALA A 12 8.19 5.37 -20.27
N ASP A 13 8.53 6.66 -20.15
CA ASP A 13 9.28 7.37 -21.18
C ASP A 13 10.75 6.91 -21.18
N PRO A 14 11.24 6.29 -22.27
CA PRO A 14 12.61 5.81 -22.34
C PRO A 14 13.65 6.93 -22.34
N GLY A 15 13.26 8.18 -22.66
CA GLY A 15 14.13 9.35 -22.57
C GLY A 15 14.21 9.97 -21.16
N TYR A 16 13.39 9.50 -20.22
CA TYR A 16 13.36 10.03 -18.86
C TYR A 16 14.53 9.50 -18.02
N ALA A 17 15.27 10.42 -17.38
CA ALA A 17 16.32 10.08 -16.44
C ALA A 17 15.71 9.67 -15.09
N CYS A 18 15.39 8.40 -14.97
CA CYS A 18 14.64 7.82 -13.86
C CYS A 18 15.54 7.32 -12.74
N CYS A 19 15.17 7.42 -11.47
CA CYS A 19 14.06 8.11 -10.86
C CYS A 19 14.57 8.88 -9.64
N THR A 20 13.83 9.88 -9.15
CA THR A 20 14.30 10.76 -8.08
C THR A 20 13.32 10.93 -6.93
N PHE A 21 12.09 10.52 -7.10
CA PHE A 21 11.04 10.65 -6.10
C PHE A 21 11.33 9.79 -4.88
N ARG A 22 11.02 10.32 -3.71
CA ARG A 22 10.99 9.58 -2.43
C ARG A 22 9.68 9.86 -1.72
N GLY A 23 8.96 8.80 -1.38
CA GLY A 23 7.78 8.88 -0.52
C GLY A 23 8.08 9.54 0.82
N GLY A 24 7.04 9.94 1.53
CA GLY A 24 7.22 10.57 2.83
C GLY A 24 5.94 11.12 3.44
N VAL A 25 6.14 11.84 4.54
CA VAL A 25 5.07 12.51 5.28
C VAL A 25 5.49 13.94 5.62
N VAL A 26 4.51 14.86 5.55
CA VAL A 26 4.68 16.26 5.97
C VAL A 26 3.66 16.57 7.06
N SER A 27 4.13 17.13 8.17
CA SER A 27 3.27 17.75 9.17
C SER A 27 3.16 19.24 8.89
N VAL A 28 1.93 19.74 8.86
CA VAL A 28 1.62 21.17 8.70
C VAL A 28 0.74 21.63 9.84
N ASP A 29 0.94 22.87 10.26
CA ASP A 29 0.04 23.52 11.20
C ASP A 29 -1.31 23.78 10.54
N ALA A 30 -2.39 23.36 11.18
CA ALA A 30 -3.73 23.41 10.58
C ALA A 30 -4.29 24.82 10.48
N ALA A 31 -3.80 25.78 11.28
CA ALA A 31 -4.27 27.15 11.29
C ALA A 31 -3.48 28.04 10.32
N SER A 32 -2.16 27.85 10.23
CA SER A 32 -1.27 28.70 9.44
C SER A 32 -0.83 28.06 8.11
N GLY A 33 -0.88 26.74 7.99
CA GLY A 33 -0.33 25.99 6.85
C GLY A 33 1.21 25.87 6.87
N GLU A 34 1.86 26.36 7.93
CA GLU A 34 3.31 26.26 8.07
C GLU A 34 3.75 24.80 8.25
N VAL A 35 4.89 24.44 7.63
CA VAL A 35 5.46 23.10 7.75
C VAL A 35 6.16 22.97 9.10
N ASN A 36 5.67 22.07 9.95
CA ASN A 36 6.33 21.71 11.20
C ASN A 36 7.57 20.84 10.96
N TRP A 37 7.39 19.78 10.17
CA TRP A 37 8.47 18.87 9.78
C TRP A 37 8.12 18.09 8.51
N ARG A 38 9.16 17.54 7.87
CA ARG A 38 9.05 16.63 6.73
C ARG A 38 9.95 15.42 6.96
N ALA A 39 9.43 14.23 6.73
CA ALA A 39 10.17 12.97 6.78
C ALA A 39 10.06 12.24 5.44
N HIS A 40 11.18 11.68 4.97
CA HIS A 40 11.20 10.78 3.83
C HIS A 40 11.22 9.33 4.29
N VAL A 41 10.66 8.43 3.49
CA VAL A 41 10.69 7.00 3.77
C VAL A 41 12.00 6.35 3.35
N ILE A 42 12.63 6.88 2.29
CA ILE A 42 14.01 6.55 1.88
C ILE A 42 14.90 7.69 2.35
N ASP A 43 15.87 7.41 3.19
CA ASP A 43 16.69 8.46 3.83
C ASP A 43 17.64 9.12 2.84
N GLU A 44 18.29 8.33 1.98
CA GLU A 44 19.24 8.81 1.00
C GLU A 44 18.54 9.51 -0.17
N PRO A 45 19.00 10.71 -0.57
CA PRO A 45 18.52 11.34 -1.79
C PRO A 45 18.96 10.56 -3.03
N ALA A 46 18.09 10.52 -4.03
CA ALA A 46 18.44 9.93 -5.31
C ALA A 46 19.60 10.67 -5.97
N VAL A 47 20.58 9.93 -6.45
CA VAL A 47 21.75 10.42 -7.21
C VAL A 47 21.89 9.65 -8.51
N GLU A 48 22.70 10.17 -9.44
CA GLU A 48 23.06 9.41 -10.64
C GLU A 48 23.90 8.19 -10.25
N THR A 49 23.51 7.02 -10.75
CA THR A 49 24.21 5.75 -10.49
C THR A 49 25.50 5.60 -11.31
N GLY A 50 25.68 6.44 -12.32
CA GLY A 50 26.74 6.33 -13.33
C GLY A 50 26.36 5.43 -14.51
N GLU A 51 25.17 4.83 -14.49
CA GLU A 51 24.63 4.00 -15.54
C GLU A 51 23.62 4.77 -16.41
N THR A 52 23.37 4.27 -17.60
CA THR A 52 22.32 4.74 -18.50
C THR A 52 21.39 3.58 -18.86
N ASN A 53 20.16 3.92 -19.18
CA ASN A 53 19.24 2.96 -19.80
C ASN A 53 19.63 2.71 -21.28
N PRO A 54 19.01 1.74 -21.98
CA PRO A 54 19.35 1.43 -23.39
C PRO A 54 19.20 2.59 -24.37
N PHE A 55 18.51 3.67 -24.00
CA PHE A 55 18.29 4.87 -24.80
C PHE A 55 19.23 6.03 -24.45
N GLY A 56 20.17 5.80 -23.50
CA GLY A 56 21.16 6.78 -23.07
C GLY A 56 20.69 7.75 -21.99
N ALA A 57 19.49 7.60 -21.44
CA ALA A 57 19.04 8.40 -20.31
C ALA A 57 19.70 7.91 -19.00
N ALA A 58 20.14 8.85 -18.15
CA ALA A 58 20.82 8.54 -16.89
C ALA A 58 19.90 7.77 -15.93
N ARG A 59 20.43 6.74 -15.28
CA ARG A 59 19.77 6.07 -14.16
C ARG A 59 20.07 6.80 -12.85
N LYS A 60 19.04 6.95 -12.03
CA LYS A 60 19.12 7.62 -10.72
C LYS A 60 18.44 6.76 -9.67
N GLY A 61 18.87 6.89 -8.42
CA GLY A 61 18.29 6.17 -7.28
C GLY A 61 19.05 6.45 -5.98
N PRO A 62 18.55 5.92 -4.84
CA PRO A 62 17.30 5.16 -4.69
C PRO A 62 16.04 6.02 -4.84
N SER A 63 14.92 5.43 -5.26
CA SER A 63 13.67 6.14 -5.52
C SER A 63 12.45 5.25 -5.29
N GLY A 64 11.28 5.85 -5.04
CA GLY A 64 10.01 5.18 -4.87
C GLY A 64 9.47 5.22 -3.44
N ALA A 65 8.90 4.13 -2.99
CA ALA A 65 8.23 3.95 -1.71
C ALA A 65 7.20 5.06 -1.44
N PRO A 66 6.22 5.30 -2.36
CA PRO A 66 5.23 6.34 -2.18
C PRO A 66 4.36 6.07 -0.95
N VAL A 67 3.96 7.15 -0.26
CA VAL A 67 2.90 7.10 0.75
C VAL A 67 1.64 7.66 0.10
N TRP A 68 0.68 6.80 -0.21
CA TRP A 68 -0.56 7.19 -0.89
C TRP A 68 -1.83 6.81 -0.11
N ASN A 69 -1.66 6.26 1.09
CA ASN A 69 -2.71 6.06 2.08
C ASN A 69 -2.81 7.24 3.07
N SER A 70 -3.89 7.29 3.83
CA SER A 70 -4.04 8.24 4.93
C SER A 70 -3.25 7.75 6.15
N PRO A 71 -2.45 8.61 6.80
CA PRO A 71 -1.75 8.25 8.02
C PRO A 71 -2.72 7.91 9.15
N THR A 72 -2.38 6.90 9.94
CA THR A 72 -3.09 6.52 11.17
C THR A 72 -2.38 7.15 12.36
N ILE A 73 -3.12 7.87 13.20
CA ILE A 73 -2.57 8.59 14.35
C ILE A 73 -2.82 7.80 15.63
N ASP A 74 -1.75 7.52 16.35
CA ASP A 74 -1.74 6.99 17.70
C ASP A 74 -1.34 8.11 18.66
N ALA A 75 -2.35 8.76 19.23
CA ALA A 75 -2.13 9.90 20.13
C ALA A 75 -1.53 9.47 21.48
N GLU A 76 -1.79 8.26 21.93
CA GLU A 76 -1.26 7.75 23.20
C GLU A 76 0.24 7.49 23.12
N ARG A 77 0.70 6.90 22.00
CA ARG A 77 2.13 6.67 21.76
C ARG A 77 2.84 7.89 21.16
N GLY A 78 2.11 8.91 20.73
CA GLY A 78 2.66 10.06 20.02
C GLY A 78 3.26 9.70 18.67
N VAL A 79 2.66 8.76 17.96
CA VAL A 79 3.17 8.15 16.72
C VAL A 79 2.13 8.25 15.61
N LEU A 80 2.58 8.36 14.38
CA LEU A 80 1.77 8.09 13.20
C LEU A 80 2.32 6.89 12.43
N TYR A 81 1.42 6.13 11.81
CA TYR A 81 1.75 4.98 10.98
C TYR A 81 1.33 5.24 9.54
N VAL A 82 2.15 4.78 8.59
CA VAL A 82 1.86 4.80 7.16
C VAL A 82 2.28 3.48 6.51
N GLY A 83 1.57 3.09 5.48
CA GLY A 83 2.02 2.08 4.52
C GLY A 83 2.78 2.73 3.37
N THR A 84 3.68 1.99 2.76
CA THR A 84 4.42 2.42 1.56
C THR A 84 4.15 1.51 0.38
N GLY A 85 4.32 2.04 -0.81
CA GLY A 85 4.33 1.27 -2.04
C GLY A 85 5.72 0.81 -2.43
N GLU A 86 5.82 0.33 -3.65
CA GLU A 86 6.98 -0.26 -4.29
C GLU A 86 8.16 0.73 -4.44
N ALA A 87 9.36 0.21 -4.55
CA ALA A 87 10.50 0.99 -5.04
C ALA A 87 10.38 1.24 -6.55
N TYR A 88 10.90 2.38 -7.05
CA TYR A 88 10.89 2.68 -8.50
C TYR A 88 12.20 2.28 -9.19
N THR A 89 13.21 1.97 -8.41
CA THR A 89 14.58 1.66 -8.89
C THR A 89 15.19 0.50 -8.13
N SER A 90 16.13 -0.21 -8.79
CA SER A 90 16.95 -1.26 -8.15
C SER A 90 18.15 -0.67 -7.40
N PRO A 91 18.56 -1.30 -6.28
CA PRO A 91 17.83 -2.35 -5.57
C PRO A 91 16.59 -1.80 -4.86
N ALA A 92 15.56 -2.63 -4.68
CA ALA A 92 14.37 -2.26 -3.94
C ALA A 92 14.76 -1.80 -2.52
N ALA A 93 14.22 -0.64 -2.11
CA ALA A 93 14.48 -0.10 -0.78
C ALA A 93 13.86 -1.00 0.31
N ASP A 94 14.51 -1.09 1.48
CA ASP A 94 14.00 -1.85 2.64
C ASP A 94 12.79 -1.18 3.32
N THR A 95 12.44 0.02 2.89
CA THR A 95 11.28 0.79 3.30
C THR A 95 10.15 0.82 2.26
N SER A 96 10.30 0.12 1.11
CA SER A 96 9.20 -0.17 0.20
C SER A 96 8.33 -1.30 0.74
N ASP A 97 7.05 -1.30 0.41
CA ASP A 97 6.09 -2.32 0.85
C ASP A 97 6.17 -2.62 2.34
N ALA A 98 6.27 -1.54 3.09
CA ALA A 98 6.55 -1.51 4.52
C ALA A 98 5.49 -0.70 5.28
N VAL A 99 5.39 -0.96 6.58
CA VAL A 99 4.74 -0.06 7.54
C VAL A 99 5.83 0.70 8.29
N LEU A 100 5.69 2.01 8.32
CA LEU A 100 6.61 2.90 9.02
C LEU A 100 5.90 3.65 10.14
N ALA A 101 6.62 3.84 11.24
CA ALA A 101 6.18 4.63 12.38
C ALA A 101 7.04 5.89 12.52
N PHE A 102 6.38 7.04 12.63
CA PHE A 102 7.04 8.34 12.80
C PHE A 102 6.55 9.04 14.06
N SER A 103 7.46 9.72 14.76
CA SER A 103 7.10 10.61 15.86
C SER A 103 6.18 11.73 15.37
N LEU A 104 5.03 11.92 16.02
CA LEU A 104 4.13 13.04 15.72
C LEU A 104 4.80 14.39 15.97
N ALA A 105 5.68 14.47 16.96
CA ALA A 105 6.32 15.72 17.36
C ALA A 105 7.46 16.14 16.42
N THR A 106 8.26 15.18 15.94
CA THR A 106 9.52 15.48 15.25
C THR A 106 9.60 14.97 13.81
N GLY A 107 8.73 14.01 13.41
CA GLY A 107 8.84 13.30 12.14
C GLY A 107 9.98 12.29 12.09
N GLU A 108 10.67 12.03 13.21
CA GLU A 108 11.71 11.00 13.27
C GLU A 108 11.09 9.61 13.10
N ARG A 109 11.68 8.79 12.20
CA ARG A 109 11.27 7.40 12.02
C ARG A 109 11.70 6.57 13.24
N GLN A 110 10.71 6.00 13.92
CA GLN A 110 10.94 5.15 15.08
C GLN A 110 11.24 3.70 14.69
N TRP A 111 10.53 3.20 13.68
CA TRP A 111 10.75 1.88 13.10
C TRP A 111 10.17 1.78 11.69
N ALA A 112 10.64 0.78 10.95
CA ALA A 112 10.08 0.33 9.69
C ALA A 112 9.94 -1.20 9.73
N LYS A 113 8.82 -1.72 9.23
CA LYS A 113 8.56 -3.14 9.09
C LYS A 113 8.20 -3.44 7.64
N GLN A 114 9.16 -3.92 6.86
CA GLN A 114 8.92 -4.40 5.51
C GLN A 114 8.12 -5.70 5.55
N LEU A 115 7.04 -5.78 4.76
CA LEU A 115 6.17 -6.95 4.64
C LEU A 115 6.41 -7.71 3.34
N LEU A 116 6.89 -7.03 2.30
CA LEU A 116 7.33 -7.62 1.05
C LEU A 116 8.67 -7.00 0.63
N GLY A 117 9.72 -7.79 0.53
CA GLY A 117 11.02 -7.34 0.02
C GLY A 117 11.18 -7.64 -1.46
N GLY A 118 12.01 -6.82 -2.14
CA GLY A 118 12.33 -7.03 -3.55
C GLY A 118 11.22 -6.62 -4.51
N ASP A 119 10.25 -5.80 -4.08
CA ASP A 119 9.27 -5.19 -4.98
C ASP A 119 9.82 -3.84 -5.46
N ALA A 120 10.42 -3.84 -6.64
CA ALA A 120 10.76 -2.65 -7.38
C ALA A 120 10.07 -2.70 -8.74
N TRP A 121 9.24 -1.71 -9.00
CA TRP A 121 8.41 -1.63 -10.20
C TRP A 121 8.12 -0.18 -10.59
N ASN A 122 7.89 0.02 -11.86
CA ASN A 122 7.33 1.25 -12.41
C ASN A 122 6.64 0.93 -13.75
N MET A 123 5.95 1.90 -14.36
CA MET A 123 5.16 1.67 -15.57
C MET A 123 5.99 1.23 -16.77
N ALA A 124 7.32 1.43 -16.80
CA ALA A 124 8.18 0.89 -17.84
C ALA A 124 8.17 -0.65 -17.87
N CYS A 125 7.88 -1.32 -16.75
CA CYS A 125 7.74 -2.77 -16.68
C CYS A 125 6.46 -3.29 -17.35
N PHE A 126 5.45 -2.44 -17.45
CA PHE A 126 4.13 -2.81 -17.98
C PHE A 126 3.96 -2.43 -19.44
N ILE A 127 4.43 -1.26 -19.84
CA ILE A 127 4.29 -0.72 -21.20
C ILE A 127 5.66 -0.44 -21.82
N GLY A 128 5.82 -0.85 -23.07
CA GLY A 128 6.92 -0.41 -23.92
C GLY A 128 8.21 -1.20 -23.79
N GLU A 129 9.32 -0.50 -23.91
CA GLU A 129 10.65 -1.05 -24.17
C GLU A 129 11.41 -1.38 -22.88
N ALA A 130 10.74 -1.35 -21.74
CA ALA A 130 11.26 -1.66 -20.39
C ALA A 130 12.56 -0.89 -20.02
N ALA A 131 12.82 0.26 -20.65
CA ALA A 131 14.08 0.98 -20.54
C ALA A 131 14.45 1.36 -19.09
N ASN A 132 13.45 1.77 -18.31
CA ASN A 132 13.60 2.16 -16.90
C ASN A 132 13.00 1.15 -15.92
N CYS A 133 12.55 -0.03 -16.39
CA CYS A 133 12.09 -1.08 -15.48
C CYS A 133 13.24 -1.52 -14.57
N PRO A 134 13.04 -1.61 -13.25
CA PRO A 134 14.01 -2.18 -12.33
C PRO A 134 14.31 -3.64 -12.64
N GLU A 135 15.46 -4.14 -12.19
CA GLU A 135 15.88 -5.52 -12.43
C GLU A 135 14.95 -6.55 -11.79
N GLU A 136 14.34 -6.19 -10.64
CA GLU A 136 13.39 -7.05 -9.92
C GLU A 136 12.12 -7.28 -10.72
N ASP A 137 11.69 -6.32 -11.54
CA ASP A 137 10.40 -6.37 -12.26
C ASP A 137 9.28 -6.87 -11.33
N GLY A 138 9.16 -6.20 -10.20
CA GLY A 138 8.34 -6.61 -9.07
C GLY A 138 6.83 -6.63 -9.36
N PRO A 139 6.05 -7.21 -8.45
CA PRO A 139 4.62 -7.44 -8.66
C PRO A 139 3.72 -6.23 -8.43
N ASP A 140 4.22 -5.09 -7.96
CA ASP A 140 3.42 -3.89 -7.60
C ASP A 140 2.36 -4.22 -6.52
N LEU A 141 2.83 -4.69 -5.36
CA LEU A 141 1.95 -5.15 -4.26
C LEU A 141 2.00 -4.24 -3.03
N ASP A 142 1.75 -2.98 -3.22
CA ASP A 142 1.77 -1.92 -2.21
C ASP A 142 0.94 -2.21 -0.95
N ILE A 143 1.33 -1.54 0.14
CA ILE A 143 0.45 -1.26 1.27
C ILE A 143 -0.27 0.07 0.99
N GLY A 144 -1.28 0.02 0.12
CA GLY A 144 -2.06 1.20 -0.29
C GLY A 144 -3.20 1.55 0.66
N ALA A 145 -3.65 0.58 1.44
CA ALA A 145 -4.66 0.79 2.46
C ALA A 145 -4.08 1.46 3.70
N SER A 146 -4.85 2.39 4.29
CA SER A 146 -4.52 2.91 5.62
C SER A 146 -4.48 1.77 6.64
N THR A 147 -3.51 1.81 7.54
CA THR A 147 -3.49 0.89 8.68
C THR A 147 -4.65 1.19 9.64
N VAL A 148 -5.12 0.19 10.37
CA VAL A 148 -6.19 0.36 11.37
C VAL A 148 -5.60 0.06 12.76
N LEU A 149 -5.51 1.07 13.62
CA LEU A 149 -5.18 0.86 15.02
C LEU A 149 -6.42 0.35 15.74
N TRP A 150 -6.38 -0.89 16.25
CA TRP A 150 -7.50 -1.54 16.91
C TRP A 150 -7.14 -1.88 18.36
N SER A 151 -8.01 -1.46 19.29
CA SER A 151 -7.82 -1.53 20.74
C SER A 151 -8.99 -2.26 21.41
N GLY A 152 -9.26 -3.49 21.01
CA GLY A 152 -10.40 -4.28 21.54
C GLY A 152 -9.99 -5.52 22.34
N GLY A 153 -8.70 -5.76 22.56
CA GLY A 153 -8.17 -6.93 23.23
C GLY A 153 -7.27 -6.60 24.43
N GLU A 154 -6.41 -7.54 24.79
CA GLU A 154 -5.42 -7.37 25.86
C GLU A 154 -4.28 -6.40 25.47
N ARG A 155 -4.15 -6.09 24.19
CA ARG A 155 -3.18 -5.18 23.61
C ARG A 155 -3.77 -4.51 22.37
N ASP A 156 -3.10 -3.48 21.90
CA ASP A 156 -3.40 -2.87 20.60
C ASP A 156 -2.79 -3.69 19.46
N TYR A 157 -3.47 -3.66 18.32
CA TYR A 157 -3.00 -4.22 17.06
C TYR A 157 -3.02 -3.14 15.98
N LEU A 158 -1.96 -3.07 15.20
CA LEU A 158 -1.94 -2.32 13.96
C LEU A 158 -2.27 -3.28 12.82
N LEU A 159 -3.50 -3.21 12.32
CA LEU A 159 -4.01 -4.10 11.28
C LEU A 159 -3.68 -3.51 9.90
N VAL A 160 -3.10 -4.33 9.03
CA VAL A 160 -2.53 -3.92 7.74
C VAL A 160 -3.04 -4.82 6.64
N GLY A 161 -3.53 -4.22 5.55
CA GLY A 161 -3.89 -4.94 4.33
C GLY A 161 -2.97 -4.54 3.18
N GLN A 162 -2.62 -5.50 2.33
CA GLN A 162 -1.71 -5.33 1.22
C GLN A 162 -2.39 -5.73 -0.11
N LYS A 163 -1.99 -5.13 -1.22
CA LYS A 163 -2.46 -5.50 -2.58
C LYS A 163 -2.25 -6.98 -2.89
N SER A 164 -1.28 -7.63 -2.24
CA SER A 164 -1.09 -9.07 -2.32
C SER A 164 -2.33 -9.88 -1.88
N GLY A 165 -3.24 -9.29 -1.10
CA GLY A 165 -4.34 -9.99 -0.43
C GLY A 165 -3.95 -10.56 0.92
N ASP A 166 -2.74 -10.26 1.37
CA ASP A 166 -2.27 -10.56 2.71
C ASP A 166 -2.77 -9.53 3.71
N VAL A 167 -3.13 -10.00 4.89
CA VAL A 167 -3.56 -9.17 6.03
C VAL A 167 -2.72 -9.54 7.23
N TYR A 168 -2.26 -8.52 7.93
CA TYR A 168 -1.35 -8.67 9.08
C TYR A 168 -1.90 -7.95 10.30
N ALA A 169 -1.58 -8.46 11.48
CA ALA A 169 -1.59 -7.67 12.70
C ALA A 169 -0.14 -7.48 13.17
N LEU A 170 0.22 -6.24 13.39
CA LEU A 170 1.53 -5.85 13.92
C LEU A 170 1.38 -5.39 15.37
N ASP A 171 2.40 -5.63 16.18
CA ASP A 171 2.52 -5.13 17.55
C ASP A 171 3.19 -3.74 17.51
N PRO A 172 2.46 -2.64 17.79
CA PRO A 172 3.03 -1.30 17.73
C PRO A 172 4.09 -1.05 18.80
N ASP A 173 4.03 -1.77 19.92
CA ASP A 173 4.99 -1.65 21.03
C ASP A 173 6.28 -2.47 20.82
N LYS A 174 6.32 -3.31 19.78
CA LYS A 174 7.45 -4.16 19.45
C LYS A 174 8.00 -3.90 18.03
N GLY A 175 8.04 -2.62 17.63
CA GLY A 175 8.63 -2.23 16.36
C GLY A 175 7.93 -2.83 15.13
N GLY A 176 6.60 -3.02 15.21
CA GLY A 176 5.84 -3.63 14.13
C GLY A 176 6.04 -5.15 13.99
N ALA A 177 6.42 -5.86 15.06
CA ALA A 177 6.53 -7.32 15.01
C ALA A 177 5.20 -7.95 14.60
N VAL A 178 5.24 -8.89 13.63
CA VAL A 178 4.04 -9.59 13.17
C VAL A 178 3.51 -10.49 14.28
N VAL A 179 2.24 -10.27 14.67
CA VAL A 179 1.52 -11.08 15.64
C VAL A 179 0.81 -12.24 14.95
N TRP A 180 0.08 -11.92 13.87
CA TRP A 180 -0.52 -12.90 12.97
C TRP A 180 -0.50 -12.40 11.53
N HIS A 181 -0.64 -13.33 10.60
CA HIS A 181 -0.72 -13.11 9.17
C HIS A 181 -1.72 -14.08 8.55
N ASN A 182 -2.57 -13.59 7.65
CA ASN A 182 -3.53 -14.41 6.90
C ASN A 182 -3.57 -13.98 5.43
N LYS A 183 -3.56 -14.96 4.52
CA LYS A 183 -3.78 -14.76 3.09
C LYS A 183 -5.28 -14.82 2.80
N VAL A 184 -5.92 -13.68 2.51
CA VAL A 184 -7.37 -13.55 2.36
C VAL A 184 -7.79 -13.60 0.89
N GLY A 185 -7.04 -12.93 0.01
CA GLY A 185 -7.28 -12.87 -1.42
C GLY A 185 -6.12 -13.40 -2.25
N ARG A 186 -6.32 -13.55 -3.57
CA ARG A 186 -5.26 -13.87 -4.51
C ARG A 186 -4.25 -12.73 -4.62
N GLY A 187 -4.75 -11.50 -4.63
CA GLY A 187 -3.99 -10.30 -4.85
C GLY A 187 -3.85 -9.89 -6.32
N GLY A 188 -3.23 -8.75 -6.53
CA GLY A 188 -2.98 -8.14 -7.83
C GLY A 188 -2.63 -6.67 -7.70
N PHE A 189 -2.13 -6.03 -8.76
CA PHE A 189 -1.75 -4.62 -8.75
C PHE A 189 -2.95 -3.65 -8.46
N LEU A 190 -4.19 -4.10 -8.69
CA LEU A 190 -5.41 -3.40 -8.24
C LEU A 190 -5.98 -3.97 -6.92
N GLY A 191 -5.16 -4.73 -6.17
CA GLY A 191 -5.50 -5.34 -4.89
C GLY A 191 -6.01 -6.79 -5.08
N GLY A 192 -5.87 -7.62 -4.13
CA GLY A 192 -6.20 -7.85 -2.71
C GLY A 192 -6.84 -6.67 -1.98
N VAL A 193 -6.18 -6.21 -0.98
CA VAL A 193 -6.64 -5.03 -0.26
C VAL A 193 -6.06 -3.79 -0.93
N HIS A 194 -6.92 -2.90 -1.44
CA HIS A 194 -6.46 -1.78 -2.25
C HIS A 194 -6.49 -0.44 -1.49
N TRP A 195 -7.68 0.09 -1.17
CA TRP A 195 -7.79 1.45 -0.64
C TRP A 195 -8.06 1.55 0.87
N GLY A 196 -8.63 0.55 1.49
CA GLY A 196 -8.81 0.60 2.94
C GLY A 196 -9.74 -0.44 3.53
N MET A 197 -9.38 -0.87 4.72
CA MET A 197 -10.16 -1.75 5.59
C MET A 197 -10.92 -0.93 6.64
N SER A 198 -11.83 -1.58 7.36
CA SER A 198 -12.52 -0.99 8.51
C SER A 198 -12.62 -2.02 9.63
N ALA A 199 -12.67 -1.56 10.87
CA ALA A 199 -12.88 -2.43 12.02
C ALA A 199 -13.93 -1.85 12.98
N ASN A 200 -14.62 -2.73 13.68
CA ASN A 200 -15.41 -2.39 14.87
C ASN A 200 -14.86 -3.12 16.11
N GLY A 201 -15.61 -3.13 17.20
CA GLY A 201 -15.16 -3.79 18.44
C GLY A 201 -14.85 -5.28 18.30
N ASP A 202 -15.48 -5.96 17.34
CA ASP A 202 -15.44 -7.43 17.23
C ASP A 202 -14.76 -7.94 15.97
N SER A 203 -14.74 -7.17 14.88
CA SER A 203 -14.35 -7.68 13.56
C SER A 203 -13.50 -6.68 12.79
N LEU A 204 -12.53 -7.20 12.03
CA LEU A 204 -11.86 -6.52 10.94
C LEU A 204 -12.55 -6.88 9.63
N PHE A 205 -13.03 -5.88 8.89
CA PHE A 205 -13.64 -6.04 7.59
C PHE A 205 -12.61 -5.75 6.50
N VAL A 206 -12.41 -6.72 5.63
CA VAL A 206 -11.37 -6.70 4.58
C VAL A 206 -12.05 -6.77 3.22
N PRO A 207 -12.02 -5.68 2.43
CA PRO A 207 -12.49 -5.71 1.05
C PRO A 207 -11.40 -6.35 0.18
N ILE A 208 -11.79 -7.34 -0.62
CA ILE A 208 -10.90 -8.00 -1.56
C ILE A 208 -11.33 -7.67 -2.99
N ALA A 209 -10.41 -7.09 -3.74
CA ALA A 209 -10.64 -6.76 -5.14
C ALA A 209 -10.47 -7.98 -6.04
N ASP A 210 -9.34 -8.63 -6.03
CA ASP A 210 -9.03 -9.82 -6.83
C ASP A 210 -9.52 -9.73 -8.28
N THR A 211 -9.28 -8.58 -8.91
CA THR A 211 -9.82 -8.25 -10.24
C THR A 211 -9.36 -9.23 -11.31
N THR A 212 -10.13 -9.33 -12.38
CA THR A 212 -9.81 -10.20 -13.53
C THR A 212 -8.68 -9.68 -14.41
N ILE A 213 -8.34 -8.38 -14.28
CA ILE A 213 -7.27 -7.73 -15.06
C ILE A 213 -5.93 -7.98 -14.36
N THR A 214 -5.29 -9.09 -14.63
CA THR A 214 -4.18 -9.47 -13.75
C THR A 214 -2.92 -10.03 -14.40
N GLY A 215 -2.91 -10.36 -15.67
CA GLY A 215 -1.73 -10.84 -16.41
C GLY A 215 -0.69 -11.71 -15.68
N ARG A 216 -0.22 -11.27 -14.52
CA ARG A 216 0.82 -11.92 -13.71
C ARG A 216 0.29 -12.79 -12.56
N PHE A 217 -0.97 -12.57 -12.12
CA PHE A 217 -1.51 -13.20 -10.92
C PHE A 217 -2.44 -14.35 -11.28
N THR A 218 -2.14 -15.52 -10.77
CA THR A 218 -2.90 -16.74 -11.01
C THR A 218 -3.42 -17.33 -9.70
N GLY A 219 -4.50 -18.10 -9.77
CA GLY A 219 -5.09 -18.75 -8.61
C GLY A 219 -6.57 -18.40 -8.40
N PRO A 220 -7.20 -19.00 -7.38
CA PRO A 220 -8.59 -18.73 -7.06
C PRO A 220 -8.76 -17.29 -6.58
N VAL A 221 -9.89 -16.69 -6.95
CA VAL A 221 -10.28 -15.34 -6.56
C VAL A 221 -11.40 -15.40 -5.51
N SER A 222 -11.42 -14.43 -4.61
CA SER A 222 -12.45 -14.30 -3.58
C SER A 222 -12.87 -12.83 -3.39
N PRO A 223 -13.31 -12.14 -4.49
CA PRO A 223 -13.74 -10.75 -4.37
C PRO A 223 -14.96 -10.64 -3.46
N GLY A 224 -14.97 -9.62 -2.61
CA GLY A 224 -16.04 -9.43 -1.63
C GLY A 224 -15.54 -8.89 -0.31
N ILE A 225 -16.37 -9.04 0.72
CA ILE A 225 -16.04 -8.62 2.09
C ILE A 225 -15.76 -9.86 2.95
N HIS A 226 -14.59 -9.89 3.55
CA HIS A 226 -14.19 -10.90 4.53
C HIS A 226 -14.16 -10.27 5.92
N ALA A 227 -14.85 -10.86 6.87
CA ALA A 227 -14.75 -10.46 8.28
C ALA A 227 -13.79 -11.40 8.99
N LEU A 228 -12.77 -10.83 9.60
CA LEU A 228 -11.76 -11.56 10.35
C LEU A 228 -11.86 -11.23 11.84
N ASP A 229 -11.42 -12.16 12.68
CA ASP A 229 -11.13 -11.88 14.09
C ASP A 229 -9.88 -11.00 14.18
N PRO A 230 -9.96 -9.78 14.77
CA PRO A 230 -8.80 -8.89 14.83
C PRO A 230 -7.62 -9.43 15.65
N THR A 231 -7.88 -10.38 16.56
CA THR A 231 -6.86 -10.92 17.47
C THR A 231 -6.11 -12.13 16.92
N SER A 232 -6.75 -12.90 16.02
CA SER A 232 -6.17 -14.14 15.47
C SER A 232 -6.04 -14.14 13.94
N GLY A 233 -6.77 -13.26 13.25
CA GLY A 233 -6.87 -13.26 11.79
C GLY A 233 -7.80 -14.35 11.23
N ASP A 234 -8.49 -15.12 12.07
CA ASP A 234 -9.39 -16.17 11.63
C ASP A 234 -10.61 -15.62 10.90
N LEU A 235 -11.00 -16.27 9.80
CA LEU A 235 -12.19 -15.91 9.07
C LEU A 235 -13.46 -16.19 9.88
N ARG A 236 -14.28 -15.16 10.12
CA ARG A 236 -15.59 -15.26 10.77
C ARG A 236 -16.69 -15.51 9.75
N TRP A 237 -16.70 -14.73 8.67
CA TRP A 237 -17.62 -14.88 7.54
C TRP A 237 -17.06 -14.20 6.27
N TYR A 238 -17.60 -14.61 5.14
CA TYR A 238 -17.33 -14.07 3.83
C TYR A 238 -18.61 -13.81 3.05
N THR A 239 -18.73 -12.63 2.47
CA THR A 239 -19.81 -12.28 1.54
C THR A 239 -19.21 -11.97 0.18
N PRO A 240 -19.47 -12.81 -0.84
CA PRO A 240 -18.94 -12.55 -2.18
C PRO A 240 -19.56 -11.30 -2.77
N SER A 241 -18.78 -10.59 -3.55
CA SER A 241 -19.28 -9.53 -4.43
C SER A 241 -19.98 -10.14 -5.64
N VAL A 242 -21.01 -9.46 -6.11
CA VAL A 242 -21.74 -9.82 -7.32
C VAL A 242 -21.77 -8.61 -8.23
N ALA A 243 -21.04 -8.66 -9.35
CA ALA A 243 -21.04 -7.58 -10.33
C ALA A 243 -22.35 -7.57 -11.13
N ASP A 244 -22.93 -6.38 -11.29
CA ASP A 244 -23.99 -6.13 -12.26
C ASP A 244 -23.40 -5.48 -13.52
N CYS A 245 -22.80 -6.31 -14.36
CA CYS A 245 -22.13 -5.89 -15.59
C CYS A 245 -23.00 -6.03 -16.84
N ASP A 246 -24.24 -6.43 -16.73
CA ASP A 246 -25.15 -6.62 -17.86
C ASP A 246 -25.37 -5.32 -18.64
N GLY A 247 -24.98 -5.32 -19.91
CA GLY A 247 -25.10 -4.17 -20.81
C GLY A 247 -24.11 -3.03 -20.55
N LYS A 248 -23.19 -3.18 -19.61
CA LYS A 248 -22.13 -2.20 -19.38
C LYS A 248 -20.94 -2.39 -20.34
N SER A 249 -20.30 -1.28 -20.67
CA SER A 249 -19.08 -1.32 -21.51
C SER A 249 -17.94 -2.04 -20.77
N PRO A 250 -17.12 -2.84 -21.46
CA PRO A 250 -15.90 -3.35 -20.86
C PRO A 250 -14.85 -2.26 -20.56
N ILE A 251 -15.14 -1.00 -20.87
CA ILE A 251 -14.26 0.15 -20.60
C ILE A 251 -15.10 1.32 -20.05
N PRO A 252 -14.89 1.79 -18.79
CA PRO A 252 -14.02 1.18 -17.78
C PRO A 252 -14.49 -0.23 -17.44
N VAL A 253 -13.56 -1.08 -17.02
CA VAL A 253 -13.82 -2.49 -16.79
C VAL A 253 -14.85 -2.65 -15.69
N CYS A 254 -15.99 -3.22 -16.01
CA CYS A 254 -16.91 -3.70 -15.00
C CYS A 254 -16.33 -4.97 -14.38
N ASP A 255 -16.08 -4.96 -13.09
CA ASP A 255 -15.48 -6.06 -12.34
C ASP A 255 -16.15 -6.17 -10.96
N GLN A 256 -16.21 -7.37 -10.44
CA GLN A 256 -16.79 -7.62 -9.12
C GLN A 256 -15.84 -7.27 -7.95
N GLY A 257 -14.67 -6.71 -8.23
CA GLY A 257 -13.66 -6.39 -7.24
C GLY A 257 -14.12 -5.32 -6.23
N MET A 258 -13.93 -5.57 -4.95
CA MET A 258 -14.14 -4.59 -3.88
C MET A 258 -12.87 -3.78 -3.67
N SER A 259 -12.64 -2.76 -4.51
CA SER A 259 -11.40 -1.96 -4.49
C SER A 259 -11.51 -0.73 -3.59
N ALA A 260 -12.70 -0.14 -3.44
CA ALA A 260 -12.89 1.07 -2.67
C ALA A 260 -12.59 0.88 -1.17
N ALA A 261 -12.16 1.95 -0.50
CA ALA A 261 -12.11 1.99 0.95
C ALA A 261 -13.52 1.78 1.52
N ILE A 262 -13.61 0.97 2.56
CA ILE A 262 -14.86 0.65 3.24
C ILE A 262 -14.99 1.39 4.57
N THR A 263 -16.21 1.47 5.09
CA THR A 263 -16.47 1.98 6.42
C THR A 263 -17.49 1.10 7.13
N SER A 264 -17.45 1.07 8.45
CA SER A 264 -18.35 0.26 9.26
C SER A 264 -18.93 1.04 10.44
N THR A 265 -20.07 0.57 10.88
CA THR A 265 -20.64 0.85 12.21
C THR A 265 -20.63 -0.44 13.01
N ASP A 266 -21.18 -0.43 14.22
CA ASP A 266 -21.32 -1.66 15.02
C ASP A 266 -22.16 -2.73 14.33
N GLN A 267 -23.06 -2.36 13.39
CA GLN A 267 -24.04 -3.25 12.79
C GLN A 267 -23.94 -3.35 11.26
N LEU A 268 -23.29 -2.41 10.57
CA LEU A 268 -23.31 -2.31 9.12
C LEU A 268 -21.90 -2.09 8.57
N VAL A 269 -21.65 -2.68 7.39
CA VAL A 269 -20.45 -2.40 6.57
C VAL A 269 -20.92 -1.82 5.24
N PHE A 270 -20.28 -0.73 4.82
CA PHE A 270 -20.53 -0.06 3.54
C PHE A 270 -19.31 -0.24 2.64
N ALA A 271 -19.50 -0.81 1.48
CA ALA A 271 -18.45 -1.10 0.52
C ALA A 271 -18.87 -0.71 -0.89
N GLY A 272 -17.91 -0.37 -1.74
CA GLY A 272 -18.10 -0.09 -3.16
C GLY A 272 -17.37 -1.11 -4.03
N SER A 273 -18.03 -1.57 -5.10
CA SER A 273 -17.44 -2.43 -6.12
C SER A 273 -16.99 -1.64 -7.35
N LEU A 274 -16.34 -2.33 -8.28
CA LEU A 274 -15.91 -1.77 -9.58
C LEU A 274 -16.95 -1.95 -10.70
N ASP A 275 -18.17 -2.33 -10.38
CA ASP A 275 -19.27 -2.55 -11.33
C ASP A 275 -20.15 -1.32 -11.61
#